data_f2e114f294cf81349c52b608faabe12c
#
_entry.id   f2e114f294cf81349c52b608faabe12c
#
_cell.length_a   1.000
_cell.length_b   1.000
_cell.length_c   1.000
_cell.angle_alpha   90.00
_cell.angle_beta   90.00
_cell.angle_gamma   90.00
#
_symmetry.space_group_name_H-M   'P 1'
#
loop_
_entity.id
_entity.type
_entity.pdbx_description
1 polymer ?
#
loop_
_entity_poly.entity_id
_entity_poly.type
_entity_poly.pdbx_seq_one_letter_code
_entity_poly.pdbx_strand_id
1 'polypeptide(L)'
;MAAALVALPTVQRLSPRCIRILGGNPGKFALQGTNTYLLGSGNARILIDTGEGRPAWIQMLKQTLADENATVKLALITHWHHDHTGGIGDLMAAFPQVEVFKNSPDEGQLPIQDGDAFQVEDATLTACHTPGHTKDHMVFVLAEEDAMFAGDNVLGQGTAVFEDLATYLQSLKEMKTRFSGRLYPGHGPVVDNGPDKIAEYIEHRRQREEEVLRAMRGGTPNSDSNGNSTGNRKAWTPMDIVKIVYKDVREDLHMAACGGVVQMLAKLEQDGRVRQTEDGWQLQDAKSAI
;
A
#
# COMPACT_ATOMS: atom_id res chain seq x y z
N MET A 1 -13.06 18.28 -3.25
CA MET A 1 -12.75 18.36 -1.79
C MET A 1 -12.30 16.97 -1.35
N ALA A 2 -11.17 16.85 -0.64
CA ALA A 2 -10.79 15.57 -0.04
C ALA A 2 -11.89 15.17 0.97
N ALA A 3 -12.32 13.90 0.92
CA ALA A 3 -13.29 13.39 1.89
C ALA A 3 -12.71 13.51 3.31
N ALA A 4 -13.55 13.94 4.27
CA ALA A 4 -13.12 14.01 5.66
C ALA A 4 -12.71 12.61 6.16
N LEU A 5 -11.64 12.56 6.97
CA LEU A 5 -11.20 11.31 7.57
C LEU A 5 -12.23 10.82 8.59
N VAL A 6 -12.58 9.54 8.51
CA VAL A 6 -13.42 8.89 9.52
C VAL A 6 -12.61 8.78 10.82
N ALA A 7 -13.18 9.22 11.96
CA ALA A 7 -12.52 9.08 13.26
C ALA A 7 -12.38 7.59 13.63
N LEU A 8 -11.19 7.21 14.10
CA LEU A 8 -10.91 5.85 14.54
C LEU A 8 -10.51 5.86 16.02
N PRO A 9 -11.03 4.92 16.84
CA PRO A 9 -10.57 4.73 18.22
C PRO A 9 -9.08 4.34 18.26
N THR A 10 -8.35 4.83 19.26
CA THR A 10 -6.92 4.51 19.45
C THR A 10 -6.69 3.02 19.63
N VAL A 11 -7.56 2.33 20.37
CA VAL A 11 -7.62 0.87 20.51
C VAL A 11 -9.03 0.42 20.16
N GLN A 12 -9.16 -0.60 19.35
CA GLN A 12 -10.46 -1.16 18.97
C GLN A 12 -10.38 -2.67 18.76
N ARG A 13 -11.23 -3.42 19.47
CA ARG A 13 -11.46 -4.82 19.16
C ARG A 13 -12.30 -4.92 17.89
N LEU A 14 -11.73 -5.53 16.85
CA LEU A 14 -12.35 -5.67 15.54
C LEU A 14 -13.03 -7.03 15.36
N SER A 15 -12.52 -8.04 16.08
CA SER A 15 -13.09 -9.38 16.17
C SER A 15 -12.66 -10.04 17.49
N PRO A 16 -13.15 -11.25 17.84
CA PRO A 16 -12.69 -11.97 19.02
C PRO A 16 -11.17 -12.16 19.08
N ARG A 17 -10.49 -12.22 17.92
CA ARG A 17 -9.05 -12.51 17.79
C ARG A 17 -8.21 -11.37 17.22
N CYS A 18 -8.81 -10.21 16.94
CA CYS A 18 -8.10 -9.07 16.34
C CYS A 18 -8.39 -7.78 17.11
N ILE A 19 -7.34 -7.14 17.62
CA ILE A 19 -7.38 -5.81 18.22
C ILE A 19 -6.50 -4.88 17.38
N ARG A 20 -7.06 -3.76 16.93
CA ARG A 20 -6.29 -2.68 16.28
C ARG A 20 -5.79 -1.70 17.33
N ILE A 21 -4.53 -1.30 17.23
CA ILE A 21 -3.89 -0.24 18.02
C ILE A 21 -3.30 0.76 17.04
N LEU A 22 -3.74 2.03 17.08
CA LEU A 22 -3.21 3.09 16.21
C LEU A 22 -1.80 3.49 16.63
N GLY A 23 -0.92 3.69 15.65
CA GLY A 23 0.49 4.08 15.82
C GLY A 23 0.72 5.47 16.41
N GLY A 24 -0.34 6.31 16.53
CA GLY A 24 -0.24 7.66 17.11
C GLY A 24 0.50 8.67 16.23
N ASN A 25 0.55 8.43 14.92
CA ASN A 25 1.26 9.19 13.90
C ASN A 25 0.32 9.71 12.78
N PRO A 26 -0.77 10.44 13.09
CA PRO A 26 -1.67 10.92 12.05
C PRO A 26 -0.95 11.87 11.09
N GLY A 27 -1.22 11.73 9.79
CA GLY A 27 -0.53 12.52 8.77
C GLY A 27 -1.13 12.36 7.38
N LYS A 28 -0.56 13.09 6.42
CA LYS A 28 -1.03 13.10 5.03
C LYS A 28 -1.02 11.72 4.39
N PHE A 29 -0.03 10.90 4.69
CA PHE A 29 0.12 9.54 4.16
C PHE A 29 -0.42 8.48 5.13
N ALA A 30 -0.22 8.68 6.44
CA ALA A 30 -0.67 7.76 7.47
C ALA A 30 -2.15 7.92 7.88
N LEU A 31 -2.89 8.87 7.30
CA LEU A 31 -4.30 9.16 7.59
C LEU A 31 -4.52 9.41 9.11
N GLN A 32 -5.29 8.57 9.80
CA GLN A 32 -5.50 8.64 11.25
C GLN A 32 -4.30 8.13 12.07
N GLY A 33 -3.29 7.60 11.40
CA GLY A 33 -2.12 6.90 11.91
C GLY A 33 -2.04 5.48 11.37
N THR A 34 -0.87 4.85 11.53
CA THR A 34 -0.66 3.46 11.13
C THR A 34 -1.50 2.53 11.99
N ASN A 35 -2.20 1.61 11.37
CA ASN A 35 -2.87 0.51 12.07
C ASN A 35 -1.84 -0.58 12.40
N THR A 36 -1.68 -0.89 13.68
CA THR A 36 -1.01 -2.11 14.10
C THR A 36 -2.06 -3.08 14.64
N TYR A 37 -1.85 -4.38 14.44
CA TYR A 37 -2.88 -5.38 14.79
C TYR A 37 -2.31 -6.45 15.72
N LEU A 38 -2.99 -6.66 16.84
CA LEU A 38 -2.68 -7.71 17.83
C LEU A 38 -3.63 -8.89 17.64
N LEU A 39 -3.09 -10.08 17.36
CA LEU A 39 -3.85 -11.25 16.92
C LEU A 39 -3.71 -12.44 17.85
N GLY A 40 -4.78 -13.24 17.91
CA GLY A 40 -4.92 -14.42 18.75
C GLY A 40 -5.83 -14.19 19.96
N SER A 41 -6.18 -15.27 20.67
CA SER A 41 -7.03 -15.23 21.89
C SER A 41 -6.28 -15.67 23.15
N GLY A 42 -5.19 -16.44 23.00
CA GLY A 42 -4.38 -16.96 24.11
C GLY A 42 -3.40 -15.96 24.71
N ASN A 43 -2.49 -16.43 25.56
CA ASN A 43 -1.47 -15.59 26.18
C ASN A 43 -0.39 -15.14 25.22
N ALA A 44 -0.12 -15.90 24.16
CA ALA A 44 0.83 -15.54 23.11
C ALA A 44 0.10 -14.87 21.94
N ARG A 45 0.59 -13.72 21.49
CA ARG A 45 -0.02 -12.93 20.42
C ARG A 45 0.95 -12.74 19.26
N ILE A 46 0.38 -12.56 18.06
CA ILE A 46 1.10 -12.04 16.89
C ILE A 46 0.78 -10.55 16.77
N LEU A 47 1.79 -9.73 16.54
CA LEU A 47 1.65 -8.31 16.22
C LEU A 47 1.96 -8.10 14.74
N ILE A 48 1.12 -7.36 14.00
CA ILE A 48 1.42 -6.89 12.65
C ILE A 48 1.75 -5.40 12.72
N ASP A 49 2.94 -5.04 12.24
CA ASP A 49 3.56 -3.71 12.21
C ASP A 49 3.76 -3.08 13.61
N THR A 50 4.57 -2.02 13.67
CA THR A 50 5.00 -1.41 14.94
C THR A 50 4.79 0.11 14.99
N GLY A 51 4.15 0.69 13.98
CA GLY A 51 4.00 2.14 13.89
C GLY A 51 5.35 2.87 13.68
N GLU A 52 5.32 4.19 13.92
CA GLU A 52 6.46 5.10 13.69
C GLU A 52 7.40 5.23 14.91
N GLY A 53 7.23 4.40 15.97
CA GLY A 53 8.01 4.50 17.21
C GLY A 53 7.53 5.64 18.13
N ARG A 54 6.25 5.99 18.10
CA ARG A 54 5.69 6.97 19.02
C ARG A 54 5.57 6.38 20.43
N PRO A 55 6.05 7.08 21.50
CA PRO A 55 5.97 6.57 22.88
C PRO A 55 4.54 6.19 23.32
N ALA A 56 3.53 6.88 22.82
CA ALA A 56 2.13 6.57 23.12
C ALA A 56 1.71 5.20 22.56
N TRP A 57 2.25 4.77 21.42
CA TRP A 57 1.93 3.47 20.82
C TRP A 57 2.42 2.30 21.69
N ILE A 58 3.69 2.30 22.09
CA ILE A 58 4.23 1.20 22.91
C ILE A 58 3.57 1.15 24.31
N GLN A 59 3.18 2.29 24.88
CA GLN A 59 2.42 2.35 26.13
C GLN A 59 1.03 1.72 25.96
N MET A 60 0.34 2.04 24.84
CA MET A 60 -0.99 1.50 24.55
C MET A 60 -0.92 -0.01 24.27
N LEU A 61 0.11 -0.48 23.56
CA LEU A 61 0.33 -1.92 23.35
C LEU A 61 0.54 -2.65 24.67
N LYS A 62 1.39 -2.12 25.58
CA LYS A 62 1.61 -2.70 26.91
C LYS A 62 0.34 -2.77 27.73
N GLN A 63 -0.45 -1.69 27.74
CA GLN A 63 -1.73 -1.66 28.45
C GLN A 63 -2.71 -2.69 27.88
N THR A 64 -2.86 -2.74 26.55
CA THR A 64 -3.73 -3.71 25.88
C THR A 64 -3.31 -5.16 26.21
N LEU A 65 -2.01 -5.45 26.19
CA LEU A 65 -1.50 -6.78 26.54
C LEU A 65 -1.74 -7.14 28.03
N ALA A 66 -1.61 -6.16 28.93
CA ALA A 66 -1.93 -6.36 30.35
C ALA A 66 -3.42 -6.66 30.57
N ASP A 67 -4.31 -5.91 29.90
CA ASP A 67 -5.76 -6.11 29.95
C ASP A 67 -6.18 -7.49 29.38
N GLU A 68 -5.45 -7.98 28.38
CA GLU A 68 -5.65 -9.29 27.73
C GLU A 68 -4.91 -10.44 28.45
N ASN A 69 -4.12 -10.17 29.49
CA ASN A 69 -3.22 -11.12 30.15
C ASN A 69 -2.33 -11.88 29.13
N ALA A 70 -1.69 -11.14 28.21
CA ALA A 70 -0.98 -11.67 27.06
C ALA A 70 0.40 -11.01 26.87
N THR A 71 1.22 -11.60 25.99
CA THR A 71 2.49 -11.06 25.54
C THR A 71 2.65 -11.19 24.02
N VAL A 72 3.46 -10.34 23.40
CA VAL A 72 3.81 -10.50 21.99
C VAL A 72 4.86 -11.60 21.86
N LYS A 73 4.53 -12.65 21.12
CA LYS A 73 5.46 -13.72 20.75
C LYS A 73 6.17 -13.44 19.43
N LEU A 74 5.41 -13.02 18.42
CA LEU A 74 5.88 -12.76 17.06
C LEU A 74 5.45 -11.36 16.64
N ALA A 75 6.32 -10.65 15.91
CA ALA A 75 5.96 -9.44 15.20
C ALA A 75 6.24 -9.64 13.70
N LEU A 76 5.24 -9.43 12.87
CA LEU A 76 5.30 -9.57 11.42
C LEU A 76 5.25 -8.19 10.78
N ILE A 77 6.26 -7.82 10.04
CA ILE A 77 6.39 -6.51 9.41
C ILE A 77 5.97 -6.60 7.95
N THR A 78 5.03 -5.74 7.55
CA THR A 78 4.52 -5.73 6.18
C THR A 78 5.56 -5.23 5.18
N HIS A 79 6.29 -4.15 5.49
CA HIS A 79 7.29 -3.54 4.61
C HIS A 79 8.22 -2.56 5.36
N TRP A 80 9.21 -2.01 4.64
CA TRP A 80 10.31 -1.25 5.23
C TRP A 80 9.98 0.19 5.65
N HIS A 81 8.85 0.78 5.27
CA HIS A 81 8.54 2.18 5.60
C HIS A 81 8.60 2.44 7.11
N HIS A 82 9.12 3.61 7.45
CA HIS A 82 9.40 3.97 8.85
C HIS A 82 8.17 3.93 9.75
N ASP A 83 7.02 4.30 9.22
CA ASP A 83 5.75 4.28 9.96
C ASP A 83 5.18 2.88 10.21
N HIS A 84 5.83 1.82 9.68
CA HIS A 84 5.56 0.41 9.98
C HIS A 84 6.67 -0.24 10.82
N THR A 85 7.90 0.27 10.71
CA THR A 85 9.10 -0.33 11.33
C THR A 85 9.66 0.45 12.52
N GLY A 86 9.29 1.74 12.67
CA GLY A 86 9.93 2.64 13.62
C GLY A 86 9.81 2.23 15.09
N GLY A 87 8.77 1.45 15.44
CA GLY A 87 8.56 0.94 16.80
C GLY A 87 9.26 -0.38 17.12
N ILE A 88 10.00 -1.00 16.18
CA ILE A 88 10.65 -2.31 16.39
C ILE A 88 11.61 -2.26 17.59
N GLY A 89 12.43 -1.21 17.70
CA GLY A 89 13.36 -1.05 18.82
C GLY A 89 12.67 -0.99 20.17
N ASP A 90 11.58 -0.22 20.28
CA ASP A 90 10.78 -0.12 21.50
C ASP A 90 10.08 -1.45 21.84
N LEU A 91 9.61 -2.17 20.81
CA LEU A 91 8.99 -3.49 20.97
C LEU A 91 10.01 -4.49 21.53
N MET A 92 11.19 -4.61 20.93
CA MET A 92 12.24 -5.53 21.37
C MET A 92 12.75 -5.19 22.78
N ALA A 93 12.87 -3.91 23.11
CA ALA A 93 13.24 -3.47 24.46
C ALA A 93 12.16 -3.81 25.50
N ALA A 94 10.87 -3.72 25.12
CA ALA A 94 9.76 -4.03 26.01
C ALA A 94 9.48 -5.54 26.17
N PHE A 95 9.74 -6.31 25.12
CA PHE A 95 9.49 -7.75 25.02
C PHE A 95 10.73 -8.47 24.48
N PRO A 96 11.78 -8.71 25.30
CA PRO A 96 13.07 -9.26 24.82
C PRO A 96 13.00 -10.65 24.20
N GLN A 97 11.87 -11.36 24.33
CA GLN A 97 11.64 -12.69 23.73
C GLN A 97 10.86 -12.63 22.40
N VAL A 98 10.50 -11.41 21.93
CA VAL A 98 9.76 -11.26 20.67
C VAL A 98 10.68 -11.61 19.49
N GLU A 99 10.17 -12.42 18.58
CA GLU A 99 10.79 -12.66 17.28
C GLU A 99 10.15 -11.72 16.25
N VAL A 100 11.00 -10.91 15.59
CA VAL A 100 10.56 -9.94 14.58
C VAL A 100 10.89 -10.50 13.19
N PHE A 101 9.87 -10.61 12.35
CA PHE A 101 9.98 -11.16 10.99
C PHE A 101 9.70 -10.09 9.95
N LYS A 102 10.53 -10.04 8.90
CA LYS A 102 10.42 -9.11 7.77
C LYS A 102 10.96 -9.75 6.49
N ASN A 103 10.41 -9.43 5.31
CA ASN A 103 10.90 -10.00 4.04
C ASN A 103 12.36 -9.64 3.76
N SER A 104 12.74 -8.39 3.97
CA SER A 104 14.14 -7.93 3.92
C SER A 104 14.59 -7.57 5.33
N PRO A 105 15.04 -8.55 6.15
CA PRO A 105 15.30 -8.35 7.56
C PRO A 105 16.56 -7.51 7.80
N ASP A 106 16.52 -6.66 8.82
CA ASP A 106 17.67 -5.98 9.38
C ASP A 106 18.33 -6.87 10.47
N GLU A 107 19.47 -6.42 11.05
CA GLU A 107 20.14 -7.14 12.11
C GLU A 107 19.20 -7.42 13.30
N GLY A 108 19.17 -8.66 13.78
CA GLY A 108 18.30 -9.10 14.87
C GLY A 108 16.87 -9.45 14.44
N GLN A 109 16.55 -9.38 13.17
CA GLN A 109 15.27 -9.80 12.60
C GLN A 109 15.41 -11.12 11.83
N LEU A 110 14.28 -11.80 11.61
CA LEU A 110 14.19 -13.06 10.90
C LEU A 110 13.51 -12.87 9.53
N PRO A 111 13.88 -13.67 8.50
CA PRO A 111 13.27 -13.54 7.19
C PRO A 111 11.84 -14.09 7.15
N ILE A 112 10.97 -13.45 6.34
CA ILE A 112 9.70 -14.01 5.88
C ILE A 112 9.81 -14.31 4.39
N GLN A 113 9.30 -15.47 3.98
CA GLN A 113 9.14 -15.86 2.58
C GLN A 113 7.65 -16.02 2.22
N ASP A 114 7.37 -16.03 0.91
CA ASP A 114 6.03 -16.32 0.42
C ASP A 114 5.60 -17.74 0.84
N GLY A 115 4.40 -17.86 1.41
CA GLY A 115 3.84 -19.10 1.90
C GLY A 115 4.21 -19.48 3.34
N ASP A 116 5.07 -18.70 4.03
CA ASP A 116 5.38 -18.97 5.44
C ASP A 116 4.13 -18.85 6.30
N ALA A 117 4.00 -19.75 7.29
CA ALA A 117 2.87 -19.79 8.20
C ALA A 117 3.29 -19.46 9.63
N PHE A 118 2.52 -18.59 10.29
CA PHE A 118 2.72 -18.16 11.68
C PHE A 118 1.47 -18.44 12.49
N GLN A 119 1.64 -19.06 13.65
CA GLN A 119 0.50 -19.52 14.43
C GLN A 119 0.64 -19.18 15.92
N VAL A 120 -0.46 -18.72 16.50
CA VAL A 120 -0.77 -18.68 17.93
C VAL A 120 -2.17 -19.22 18.14
N GLU A 121 -2.66 -19.25 19.40
CA GLU A 121 -4.02 -19.69 19.70
C GLU A 121 -5.04 -18.81 18.96
N ASP A 122 -5.95 -19.45 18.20
CA ASP A 122 -7.01 -18.83 17.38
C ASP A 122 -6.54 -17.88 16.27
N ALA A 123 -5.27 -17.88 15.89
CA ALA A 123 -4.80 -17.10 14.76
C ALA A 123 -3.70 -17.83 13.97
N THR A 124 -4.03 -18.18 12.73
CA THR A 124 -3.09 -18.76 11.74
C THR A 124 -2.97 -17.80 10.57
N LEU A 125 -1.78 -17.25 10.38
CA LEU A 125 -1.45 -16.31 9.31
C LEU A 125 -0.59 -16.99 8.25
N THR A 126 -0.96 -16.85 6.99
CA THR A 126 -0.11 -17.19 5.85
C THR A 126 0.43 -15.91 5.23
N ALA A 127 1.75 -15.80 5.13
CA ALA A 127 2.43 -14.69 4.48
C ALA A 127 2.35 -14.81 2.97
N CYS A 128 2.10 -13.71 2.27
CA CYS A 128 2.15 -13.63 0.82
C CYS A 128 3.01 -12.45 0.39
N HIS A 129 4.02 -12.70 -0.45
CA HIS A 129 4.86 -11.64 -1.00
C HIS A 129 4.09 -10.89 -2.09
N THR A 130 3.89 -9.61 -1.90
CA THR A 130 3.04 -8.76 -2.77
C THR A 130 3.75 -7.44 -3.09
N PRO A 131 4.86 -7.49 -3.85
CA PRO A 131 5.66 -6.32 -4.17
C PRO A 131 4.89 -5.32 -5.04
N GLY A 132 5.38 -4.07 -5.07
CA GLY A 132 4.86 -3.01 -5.92
C GLY A 132 4.62 -1.70 -5.19
N HIS A 133 3.98 -1.70 -3.99
CA HIS A 133 4.04 -0.57 -3.07
C HIS A 133 5.49 -0.34 -2.62
N THR A 134 6.11 -1.40 -2.11
CA THR A 134 7.56 -1.57 -1.96
C THR A 134 7.99 -2.93 -2.49
N LYS A 135 9.28 -3.17 -2.66
CA LYS A 135 9.81 -4.46 -3.15
C LYS A 135 9.68 -5.58 -2.12
N ASP A 136 9.73 -5.26 -0.83
CA ASP A 136 9.69 -6.20 0.30
C ASP A 136 8.28 -6.40 0.88
N HIS A 137 7.24 -5.85 0.24
CA HIS A 137 5.90 -5.82 0.80
C HIS A 137 5.30 -7.22 0.98
N MET A 138 4.79 -7.48 2.18
CA MET A 138 4.08 -8.70 2.57
C MET A 138 2.64 -8.37 2.98
N VAL A 139 1.72 -9.26 2.66
CA VAL A 139 0.37 -9.30 3.24
C VAL A 139 0.19 -10.61 4.00
N PHE A 140 -0.76 -10.65 4.92
CA PHE A 140 -0.99 -11.83 5.75
C PHE A 140 -2.46 -12.23 5.68
N VAL A 141 -2.73 -13.49 5.33
CA VAL A 141 -4.08 -14.07 5.29
C VAL A 141 -4.37 -14.76 6.61
N LEU A 142 -5.42 -14.32 7.30
CA LEU A 142 -5.93 -14.92 8.54
C LEU A 142 -6.97 -16.00 8.20
N ALA A 143 -6.62 -17.26 8.42
CA ALA A 143 -7.42 -18.40 8.01
C ALA A 143 -8.78 -18.45 8.71
N GLU A 144 -8.83 -18.15 10.01
CA GLU A 144 -10.03 -18.29 10.86
C GLU A 144 -11.12 -17.25 10.55
N GLU A 145 -10.80 -16.17 9.83
CA GLU A 145 -11.75 -15.12 9.42
C GLU A 145 -11.85 -14.96 7.91
N ASP A 146 -11.08 -15.76 7.15
CA ASP A 146 -10.94 -15.57 5.69
C ASP A 146 -10.66 -14.11 5.34
N ALA A 147 -9.73 -13.49 6.07
CA ALA A 147 -9.44 -12.06 6.04
C ALA A 147 -7.96 -11.79 5.70
N MET A 148 -7.66 -10.57 5.22
CA MET A 148 -6.30 -10.20 4.83
C MET A 148 -5.84 -8.92 5.52
N PHE A 149 -4.63 -8.93 6.07
CA PHE A 149 -3.87 -7.73 6.47
C PHE A 149 -3.08 -7.26 5.27
N ALA A 150 -3.50 -6.14 4.70
CA ALA A 150 -3.04 -5.69 3.38
C ALA A 150 -1.84 -4.74 3.43
N GLY A 151 -1.35 -4.36 4.62
CA GLY A 151 -0.36 -3.29 4.74
C GLY A 151 -0.78 -2.07 3.92
N ASP A 152 0.13 -1.54 3.12
CA ASP A 152 -0.09 -0.36 2.29
C ASP A 152 -0.42 -0.67 0.83
N ASN A 153 -0.57 -1.95 0.47
CA ASN A 153 -1.08 -2.27 -0.86
C ASN A 153 -2.53 -1.82 -1.07
N VAL A 154 -3.37 -1.86 -0.03
CA VAL A 154 -4.74 -1.36 -0.08
C VAL A 154 -5.07 -0.62 1.21
N LEU A 155 -5.44 0.65 1.11
CA LEU A 155 -5.80 1.50 2.24
C LEU A 155 -7.32 1.48 2.49
N GLY A 156 -7.71 1.74 3.73
CA GLY A 156 -9.12 1.84 4.10
C GLY A 156 -9.81 3.09 3.55
N GLN A 157 -9.03 4.14 3.23
CA GLN A 157 -9.50 5.38 2.62
C GLN A 157 -8.43 5.93 1.67
N GLY A 158 -8.85 6.43 0.50
CA GLY A 158 -7.93 6.93 -0.52
C GLY A 158 -7.31 5.81 -1.36
N THR A 159 -6.13 6.07 -1.93
CA THR A 159 -5.39 5.14 -2.79
C THR A 159 -3.93 5.08 -2.38
N ALA A 160 -3.33 3.90 -2.46
CA ALA A 160 -1.92 3.67 -2.18
C ALA A 160 -0.99 4.29 -3.24
N VAL A 161 0.24 4.61 -2.83
CA VAL A 161 1.37 4.88 -3.72
C VAL A 161 2.09 3.57 -4.06
N PHE A 162 2.95 3.57 -5.07
CA PHE A 162 3.68 2.38 -5.51
C PHE A 162 5.04 2.76 -6.11
N GLU A 163 6.02 1.88 -5.95
CA GLU A 163 7.34 1.99 -6.58
C GLU A 163 7.31 1.46 -8.01
N ASP A 164 6.51 0.40 -8.27
CA ASP A 164 6.34 -0.24 -9.58
C ASP A 164 4.87 -0.57 -9.83
N LEU A 165 4.25 0.08 -10.82
CA LEU A 165 2.83 -0.09 -11.12
C LEU A 165 2.49 -1.46 -11.69
N ALA A 166 3.35 -2.02 -12.57
CA ALA A 166 3.07 -3.30 -13.22
C ALA A 166 3.07 -4.43 -12.19
N THR A 167 4.11 -4.48 -11.37
CA THR A 167 4.25 -5.43 -10.25
C THR A 167 3.13 -5.26 -9.23
N TYR A 168 2.79 -4.01 -8.88
CA TYR A 168 1.70 -3.69 -7.96
C TYR A 168 0.35 -4.22 -8.44
N LEU A 169 0.02 -4.03 -9.72
CA LEU A 169 -1.23 -4.55 -10.30
C LEU A 169 -1.27 -6.07 -10.34
N GLN A 170 -0.13 -6.74 -10.56
CA GLN A 170 -0.04 -8.20 -10.48
C GLN A 170 -0.30 -8.67 -9.04
N SER A 171 0.35 -8.05 -8.05
CA SER A 171 0.12 -8.34 -6.63
C SER A 171 -1.34 -8.13 -6.22
N LEU A 172 -1.99 -7.06 -6.66
CA LEU A 172 -3.43 -6.85 -6.39
C LEU A 172 -4.31 -7.97 -6.97
N LYS A 173 -4.02 -8.44 -8.18
CA LYS A 173 -4.77 -9.56 -8.79
C LYS A 173 -4.61 -10.85 -7.98
N GLU A 174 -3.40 -11.15 -7.52
CA GLU A 174 -3.11 -12.32 -6.68
C GLU A 174 -3.77 -12.20 -5.32
N MET A 175 -3.63 -11.05 -4.63
CA MET A 175 -4.28 -10.77 -3.35
C MET A 175 -5.79 -11.05 -3.42
N LYS A 176 -6.47 -10.57 -4.48
CA LYS A 176 -7.91 -10.75 -4.67
C LYS A 176 -8.37 -12.20 -4.65
N THR A 177 -7.50 -13.15 -4.99
CA THR A 177 -7.83 -14.60 -5.05
C THR A 177 -7.53 -15.35 -3.76
N ARG A 178 -6.90 -14.70 -2.76
CA ARG A 178 -6.38 -15.36 -1.56
C ARG A 178 -7.36 -15.38 -0.39
N PHE A 179 -8.43 -14.58 -0.43
CA PHE A 179 -9.43 -14.44 0.63
C PHE A 179 -10.74 -13.90 0.06
N SER A 180 -11.84 -13.97 0.84
CA SER A 180 -13.16 -13.46 0.43
C SER A 180 -13.81 -12.51 1.44
N GLY A 181 -13.24 -12.36 2.62
CA GLY A 181 -13.80 -11.57 3.72
C GLY A 181 -13.22 -10.16 3.83
N ARG A 182 -12.98 -9.76 5.09
CA ARG A 182 -12.51 -8.42 5.44
C ARG A 182 -11.06 -8.17 5.03
N LEU A 183 -10.77 -6.89 4.77
CA LEU A 183 -9.40 -6.41 4.58
C LEU A 183 -9.05 -5.43 5.70
N TYR A 184 -7.93 -5.70 6.37
CA TYR A 184 -7.33 -4.91 7.43
C TYR A 184 -6.15 -4.11 6.86
N PRO A 185 -6.33 -2.81 6.57
CA PRO A 185 -5.31 -1.98 5.89
C PRO A 185 -4.25 -1.45 6.84
N GLY A 186 -3.07 -1.08 6.33
CA GLY A 186 -2.05 -0.34 7.09
C GLY A 186 -2.52 1.03 7.56
N HIS A 187 -3.43 1.69 6.82
CA HIS A 187 -4.01 2.98 7.17
C HIS A 187 -5.51 3.06 6.87
N GLY A 188 -6.24 3.80 7.70
CA GLY A 188 -7.67 4.02 7.53
C GLY A 188 -8.57 2.94 8.14
N PRO A 189 -9.89 3.00 7.89
CA PRO A 189 -10.85 2.04 8.44
C PRO A 189 -10.70 0.65 7.82
N VAL A 190 -11.17 -0.38 8.55
CA VAL A 190 -11.34 -1.74 8.04
C VAL A 190 -12.32 -1.73 6.85
N VAL A 191 -12.08 -2.60 5.89
CA VAL A 191 -12.94 -2.78 4.70
C VAL A 191 -13.67 -4.11 4.82
N ASP A 192 -15.00 -4.08 4.82
CA ASP A 192 -15.82 -5.30 5.03
C ASP A 192 -15.76 -6.27 3.85
N ASN A 193 -15.64 -5.79 2.63
CA ASN A 193 -15.45 -6.61 1.44
C ASN A 193 -14.09 -6.28 0.78
N GLY A 194 -13.06 -7.04 1.14
CA GLY A 194 -11.70 -6.82 0.66
C GLY A 194 -11.53 -7.04 -0.85
N PRO A 195 -12.03 -8.16 -1.42
CA PRO A 195 -11.93 -8.41 -2.86
C PRO A 195 -12.57 -7.34 -3.75
N ASP A 196 -13.70 -6.76 -3.32
CA ASP A 196 -14.33 -5.67 -4.06
C ASP A 196 -13.50 -4.38 -3.98
N LYS A 197 -12.91 -4.09 -2.81
CA LYS A 197 -11.99 -2.95 -2.67
C LYS A 197 -10.75 -3.09 -3.53
N ILE A 198 -10.18 -4.29 -3.62
CA ILE A 198 -9.05 -4.57 -4.51
C ILE A 198 -9.47 -4.40 -5.99
N ALA A 199 -10.67 -4.85 -6.37
CA ALA A 199 -11.18 -4.66 -7.72
C ALA A 199 -11.37 -3.17 -8.07
N GLU A 200 -11.86 -2.35 -7.11
CA GLU A 200 -11.94 -0.89 -7.23
C GLU A 200 -10.55 -0.26 -7.50
N TYR A 201 -9.52 -0.71 -6.76
CA TYR A 201 -8.14 -0.25 -6.96
C TYR A 201 -7.61 -0.57 -8.36
N ILE A 202 -7.78 -1.81 -8.82
CA ILE A 202 -7.37 -2.25 -10.17
C ILE A 202 -8.08 -1.42 -11.24
N GLU A 203 -9.40 -1.25 -11.13
CA GLU A 203 -10.19 -0.47 -12.10
C GLU A 203 -9.80 1.01 -12.10
N HIS A 204 -9.56 1.62 -10.92
CA HIS A 204 -9.08 2.99 -10.83
C HIS A 204 -7.74 3.18 -11.56
N ARG A 205 -6.79 2.22 -11.43
CA ARG A 205 -5.51 2.27 -12.16
C ARG A 205 -5.72 2.13 -13.67
N ARG A 206 -6.58 1.20 -14.11
CA ARG A 206 -6.94 1.04 -15.51
C ARG A 206 -7.53 2.33 -16.11
N GLN A 207 -8.44 2.98 -15.39
CA GLN A 207 -9.01 4.26 -15.83
C GLN A 207 -7.95 5.34 -16.00
N ARG A 208 -6.99 5.43 -15.06
CA ARG A 208 -5.88 6.38 -15.17
C ARG A 208 -4.97 6.10 -16.36
N GLU A 209 -4.66 4.85 -16.66
CA GLU A 209 -3.92 4.47 -17.88
C GLU A 209 -4.66 4.91 -19.15
N GLU A 210 -5.97 4.69 -19.24
CA GLU A 210 -6.78 5.11 -20.39
C GLU A 210 -6.87 6.65 -20.52
N GLU A 211 -6.88 7.38 -19.40
CA GLU A 211 -6.82 8.85 -19.42
C GLU A 211 -5.48 9.34 -20.01
N VAL A 212 -4.36 8.74 -19.59
CA VAL A 212 -3.02 9.02 -20.16
C VAL A 212 -3.00 8.76 -21.67
N LEU A 213 -3.45 7.58 -22.10
CA LEU A 213 -3.48 7.23 -23.53
C LEU A 213 -4.43 8.14 -24.33
N ARG A 214 -5.55 8.54 -23.74
CA ARG A 214 -6.50 9.49 -24.38
C ARG A 214 -5.86 10.87 -24.53
N ALA A 215 -5.15 11.36 -23.52
CA ALA A 215 -4.40 12.61 -23.59
C ALA A 215 -3.36 12.57 -24.72
N MET A 216 -2.60 11.47 -24.83
CA MET A 216 -1.62 11.30 -25.89
C MET A 216 -2.23 11.21 -27.30
N ARG A 217 -3.46 10.69 -27.46
CA ARG A 217 -4.18 10.61 -28.76
C ARG A 217 -4.80 11.92 -29.18
N GLY A 218 -5.37 12.68 -28.24
CA GLY A 218 -6.19 13.86 -28.52
C GLY A 218 -5.48 15.20 -28.35
N GLY A 219 -4.30 15.21 -27.76
CA GLY A 219 -3.54 16.42 -27.50
C GLY A 219 -2.38 16.64 -28.47
N THR A 220 -1.73 17.79 -28.34
CA THR A 220 -0.46 18.10 -29.03
C THR A 220 0.68 18.16 -28.00
N PRO A 221 1.78 17.38 -28.17
CA PRO A 221 2.92 17.49 -27.30
C PRO A 221 3.52 18.92 -27.34
N ASN A 222 3.93 19.44 -26.18
CA ASN A 222 4.56 20.77 -26.06
C ASN A 222 3.72 21.99 -26.50
N SER A 223 2.42 22.03 -26.22
CA SER A 223 1.72 23.29 -26.12
C SER A 223 2.21 24.02 -24.86
N ASP A 224 2.81 25.22 -25.02
CA ASP A 224 3.01 26.11 -23.89
C ASP A 224 1.64 26.51 -23.29
N SER A 225 1.65 27.13 -22.10
CA SER A 225 0.43 27.60 -21.41
C SER A 225 -0.41 28.58 -22.25
N ASN A 226 0.06 29.00 -23.42
CA ASN A 226 -0.60 29.91 -24.38
C ASN A 226 -1.06 29.21 -25.67
N GLY A 227 -0.97 27.89 -25.76
CA GLY A 227 -1.41 27.16 -26.97
C GLY A 227 -0.49 27.28 -28.19
N ASN A 228 0.70 27.85 -28.03
CA ASN A 228 1.66 28.01 -29.09
C ASN A 228 2.56 26.75 -29.20
N SER A 229 2.44 26.03 -30.29
CA SER A 229 3.25 24.84 -30.60
C SER A 229 4.70 25.28 -30.93
N THR A 230 5.61 25.12 -29.96
CA THR A 230 7.02 25.39 -30.16
C THR A 230 7.75 24.19 -30.75
N GLY A 231 7.50 23.90 -32.03
CA GLY A 231 8.31 22.95 -32.80
C GLY A 231 7.71 21.55 -32.95
N ASN A 232 8.22 20.86 -33.94
CA ASN A 232 7.76 19.60 -34.51
C ASN A 232 8.05 18.36 -33.61
N ARG A 233 7.83 18.44 -32.27
CA ARG A 233 8.02 17.30 -31.38
C ARG A 233 6.81 16.34 -31.47
N LYS A 234 7.07 15.14 -31.92
CA LYS A 234 6.09 14.03 -31.95
C LYS A 234 6.05 13.22 -30.66
N ALA A 235 6.73 13.66 -29.59
CA ALA A 235 6.92 12.92 -28.36
C ALA A 235 6.40 13.70 -27.14
N TRP A 236 5.82 13.00 -26.18
CA TRP A 236 5.22 13.53 -24.96
C TRP A 236 6.21 13.51 -23.81
N THR A 237 6.33 14.61 -23.07
CA THR A 237 6.94 14.55 -21.73
C THR A 237 5.90 14.12 -20.70
N PRO A 238 6.30 13.49 -19.58
CA PRO A 238 5.36 13.19 -18.48
C PRO A 238 4.60 14.43 -17.99
N MET A 239 5.25 15.61 -17.99
CA MET A 239 4.64 16.86 -17.55
C MET A 239 3.58 17.37 -18.54
N ASP A 240 3.75 17.17 -19.85
CA ASP A 240 2.71 17.52 -20.84
C ASP A 240 1.43 16.72 -20.59
N ILE A 241 1.58 15.42 -20.27
CA ILE A 241 0.46 14.53 -19.93
C ILE A 241 -0.20 14.99 -18.62
N VAL A 242 0.60 15.31 -17.59
CA VAL A 242 0.10 15.83 -16.31
C VAL A 242 -0.77 17.07 -16.50
N LYS A 243 -0.32 18.04 -17.29
CA LYS A 243 -1.08 19.29 -17.56
C LYS A 243 -2.45 19.02 -18.20
N ILE A 244 -2.59 17.94 -18.96
CA ILE A 244 -3.87 17.56 -19.60
C ILE A 244 -4.75 16.74 -18.64
N VAL A 245 -4.19 15.68 -18.06
CA VAL A 245 -4.93 14.73 -17.21
C VAL A 245 -5.33 15.36 -15.88
N TYR A 246 -4.46 16.23 -15.34
CA TYR A 246 -4.63 16.86 -14.02
C TYR A 246 -4.92 18.36 -14.12
N LYS A 247 -5.50 18.84 -15.24
CA LYS A 247 -5.79 20.26 -15.49
C LYS A 247 -6.63 20.95 -14.39
N ASP A 248 -7.47 20.19 -13.69
CA ASP A 248 -8.33 20.67 -12.60
C ASP A 248 -7.66 20.54 -11.21
N VAL A 249 -6.40 20.07 -11.17
CA VAL A 249 -5.59 19.97 -9.95
C VAL A 249 -4.64 21.17 -9.86
N ARG A 250 -4.42 21.68 -8.64
CA ARG A 250 -3.51 22.79 -8.40
C ARG A 250 -2.11 22.50 -8.97
N GLU A 251 -1.49 23.48 -9.61
CA GLU A 251 -0.18 23.32 -10.28
C GLU A 251 0.96 22.89 -9.36
N ASP A 252 0.93 23.29 -8.07
CA ASP A 252 1.92 22.90 -7.07
C ASP A 252 1.91 21.36 -6.80
N LEU A 253 0.86 20.66 -7.20
CA LEU A 253 0.75 19.20 -7.09
C LEU A 253 1.15 18.47 -8.39
N HIS A 254 1.40 19.18 -9.49
CA HIS A 254 1.74 18.57 -10.78
C HIS A 254 3.06 17.81 -10.74
N MET A 255 4.07 18.29 -10.00
CA MET A 255 5.34 17.56 -9.84
C MET A 255 5.15 16.21 -9.14
N ALA A 256 4.29 16.16 -8.11
CA ALA A 256 3.97 14.90 -7.44
C ALA A 256 3.20 13.94 -8.36
N ALA A 257 2.26 14.45 -9.18
CA ALA A 257 1.52 13.66 -10.17
C ALA A 257 2.43 13.12 -11.28
N CYS A 258 3.51 13.83 -11.62
CA CYS A 258 4.45 13.45 -12.66
C CYS A 258 5.11 12.09 -12.37
N GLY A 259 5.48 11.81 -11.13
CA GLY A 259 6.01 10.50 -10.72
C GLY A 259 5.03 9.36 -11.05
N GLY A 260 3.75 9.52 -10.75
CA GLY A 260 2.72 8.54 -11.09
C GLY A 260 2.54 8.35 -12.61
N VAL A 261 2.63 9.44 -13.39
CA VAL A 261 2.56 9.36 -14.87
C VAL A 261 3.77 8.62 -15.43
N VAL A 262 4.97 8.83 -14.89
CA VAL A 262 6.19 8.08 -15.31
C VAL A 262 5.99 6.58 -15.09
N GLN A 263 5.47 6.17 -13.94
CA GLN A 263 5.18 4.76 -13.65
C GLN A 263 4.12 4.17 -14.59
N MET A 264 3.07 4.95 -14.92
CA MET A 264 2.06 4.52 -15.89
C MET A 264 2.65 4.35 -17.30
N LEU A 265 3.51 5.28 -17.74
CA LEU A 265 4.17 5.19 -19.04
C LEU A 265 5.12 3.99 -19.12
N ALA A 266 5.90 3.73 -18.06
CA ALA A 266 6.77 2.55 -17.98
C ALA A 266 5.96 1.24 -18.10
N LYS A 267 4.84 1.14 -17.40
CA LYS A 267 3.92 -0.02 -17.50
C LYS A 267 3.30 -0.12 -18.89
N LEU A 268 2.82 0.99 -19.47
CA LEU A 268 2.26 1.01 -20.82
C LEU A 268 3.30 0.66 -21.92
N GLU A 269 4.59 0.92 -21.66
CA GLU A 269 5.69 0.48 -22.53
C GLU A 269 5.87 -1.04 -22.47
N GLN A 270 5.84 -1.62 -21.25
CA GLN A 270 5.85 -3.08 -21.07
C GLN A 270 4.68 -3.75 -21.79
N ASP A 271 3.50 -3.10 -21.80
CA ASP A 271 2.31 -3.56 -22.54
C ASP A 271 2.40 -3.33 -24.07
N GLY A 272 3.47 -2.66 -24.57
CA GLY A 272 3.63 -2.33 -25.99
C GLY A 272 2.66 -1.24 -26.50
N ARG A 273 2.06 -0.44 -25.59
CA ARG A 273 1.10 0.64 -25.90
C ARG A 273 1.80 1.98 -26.21
N VAL A 274 2.94 2.21 -25.60
CA VAL A 274 3.79 3.38 -25.81
C VAL A 274 5.25 2.93 -25.95
N ARG A 275 6.13 3.84 -26.37
CA ARG A 275 7.58 3.63 -26.35
C ARG A 275 8.29 4.90 -25.89
N GLN A 276 9.38 4.74 -25.16
CA GLN A 276 10.29 5.82 -24.84
C GLN A 276 11.21 6.11 -26.01
N THR A 277 11.48 7.39 -26.28
CA THR A 277 12.43 7.88 -27.30
C THR A 277 13.32 8.95 -26.67
N GLU A 278 14.36 9.40 -27.40
CA GLU A 278 15.24 10.48 -26.91
C GLU A 278 14.46 11.78 -26.58
N ASP A 279 13.39 12.06 -27.33
CA ASP A 279 12.57 13.26 -27.16
C ASP A 279 11.41 13.11 -26.17
N GLY A 280 11.15 11.91 -25.64
CA GLY A 280 10.02 11.61 -24.73
C GLY A 280 9.26 10.35 -25.14
N TRP A 281 7.95 10.32 -24.93
CA TRP A 281 7.10 9.15 -25.10
C TRP A 281 6.21 9.27 -26.34
N GLN A 282 6.04 8.17 -27.06
CA GLN A 282 5.20 8.08 -28.26
C GLN A 282 4.21 6.93 -28.14
N LEU A 283 3.00 7.12 -28.66
CA LEU A 283 2.06 6.00 -28.83
C LEU A 283 2.64 4.96 -29.79
N GLN A 284 2.43 3.70 -29.48
CA GLN A 284 2.60 2.62 -30.44
C GLN A 284 1.24 2.25 -31.04
N ASP A 285 1.20 2.16 -32.36
CA ASP A 285 0.03 1.57 -33.02
C ASP A 285 -0.05 0.10 -32.59
N ALA A 286 -1.25 -0.32 -32.18
CA ALA A 286 -1.48 -1.72 -31.90
C ALA A 286 -1.06 -2.53 -33.15
N LYS A 287 0.07 -3.26 -33.06
CA LYS A 287 0.40 -4.23 -34.10
C LYS A 287 -0.79 -5.16 -34.15
N SER A 288 -1.48 -5.19 -35.32
CA SER A 288 -2.45 -6.21 -35.62
C SER A 288 -1.78 -7.55 -35.33
N ALA A 289 -2.25 -8.24 -34.27
CA ALA A 289 -1.88 -9.62 -34.09
C ALA A 289 -2.46 -10.38 -35.26
N ILE A 290 -1.58 -10.73 -36.22
CA ILE A 290 -1.86 -11.67 -37.31
C ILE A 290 -1.68 -13.08 -36.72
#